data_9f5eb54f88f2f61ed85d4eba75a4e98a
#
_entry.id   9f5eb54f88f2f61ed85d4eba75a4e98a
#
_cell.length_a   1.000
_cell.length_b   1.000
_cell.length_c   1.000
_cell.angle_alpha   90.00
_cell.angle_beta   90.00
_cell.angle_gamma   90.00
#
_symmetry.space_group_name_H-M   'P 1'
#
loop_
_entity.id
_entity.type
_entity.pdbx_description
1 polymer ?
#
loop_
_entity_poly.entity_id
_entity_poly.type
_entity_poly.pdbx_seq_one_letter_code
_entity_poly.pdbx_strand_id
1 'polypeptide(L)'
;MPRKYLRITEVTKICHVDKKFIVRLEQEKVISPIVRRSEKLYPMDQVDRVRVAHLLIEEMGVNLEGAEVALHMREQMIAMQRQFNEILQLLGRELKK
;
A
#
# COMPACT_ATOMS: atom_id res chain seq x y z
N MET A 1 18.37 4.80 -9.78
CA MET A 1 17.85 4.21 -8.54
C MET A 1 16.36 4.42 -8.44
N PRO A 2 15.59 3.38 -8.11
CA PRO A 2 14.17 3.58 -7.90
C PRO A 2 13.95 4.49 -6.68
N ARG A 3 13.04 5.43 -6.81
CA ARG A 3 12.69 6.34 -5.73
C ARG A 3 11.80 5.59 -4.74
N LYS A 4 12.12 5.71 -3.45
CA LYS A 4 11.37 5.07 -2.37
C LYS A 4 10.16 5.88 -1.90
N TYR A 5 10.12 7.16 -2.27
CA TYR A 5 9.11 8.10 -1.81
C TYR A 5 8.64 8.97 -2.96
N LEU A 6 7.34 9.25 -3.00
CA LEU A 6 6.75 10.12 -4.00
C LEU A 6 6.07 11.31 -3.36
N ARG A 7 6.01 12.42 -4.08
CA ARG A 7 5.23 13.59 -3.71
C ARG A 7 3.77 13.35 -4.09
N ILE A 8 2.86 14.08 -3.48
CA ILE A 8 1.42 13.93 -3.76
C ILE A 8 1.10 14.10 -5.24
N THR A 9 1.75 15.05 -5.93
CA THR A 9 1.55 15.28 -7.36
C THR A 9 1.94 14.06 -8.19
N GLU A 10 2.98 13.35 -7.79
CA GLU A 10 3.42 12.14 -8.46
C GLU A 10 2.44 10.98 -8.20
N VAL A 11 1.94 10.89 -6.98
CA VAL A 11 0.96 9.84 -6.61
C VAL A 11 -0.32 10.01 -7.41
N THR A 12 -0.81 11.26 -7.56
CA THR A 12 -2.02 11.53 -8.36
C THR A 12 -1.85 11.06 -9.80
N LYS A 13 -0.69 11.28 -10.39
CA LYS A 13 -0.40 10.89 -11.76
C LYS A 13 -0.30 9.39 -11.93
N ILE A 14 0.44 8.74 -11.04
CA ILE A 14 0.68 7.29 -11.11
C ILE A 14 -0.59 6.50 -10.84
N CYS A 15 -1.36 6.91 -9.83
CA CYS A 15 -2.57 6.21 -9.43
C CYS A 15 -3.81 6.65 -10.19
N HIS A 16 -3.72 7.71 -10.99
CA HIS A 16 -4.86 8.30 -11.71
C HIS A 16 -6.01 8.68 -10.77
N VAL A 17 -5.66 9.36 -9.68
CA VAL A 17 -6.63 9.79 -8.67
C VAL A 17 -6.51 11.29 -8.43
N ASP A 18 -7.58 11.89 -7.90
CA ASP A 18 -7.57 13.29 -7.50
C ASP A 18 -6.81 13.47 -6.19
N LYS A 19 -6.20 14.64 -6.04
CA LYS A 19 -5.56 15.02 -4.79
C LYS A 19 -6.53 14.91 -3.61
N LYS A 20 -7.80 15.28 -3.81
CA LYS A 20 -8.84 15.19 -2.78
C LYS A 20 -9.02 13.77 -2.25
N PHE A 21 -8.91 12.78 -3.14
CA PHE A 21 -9.02 11.38 -2.75
C PHE A 21 -7.88 10.98 -1.80
N ILE A 22 -6.65 11.38 -2.14
CA ILE A 22 -5.47 11.10 -1.33
C ILE A 22 -5.60 11.76 0.04
N VAL A 23 -6.02 13.03 0.07
CA VAL A 23 -6.21 13.78 1.33
C VAL A 23 -7.28 13.10 2.20
N ARG A 24 -8.36 12.62 1.59
CA ARG A 24 -9.42 11.90 2.30
C ARG A 24 -8.87 10.62 2.95
N LEU A 25 -8.10 9.83 2.20
CA LEU A 25 -7.49 8.62 2.73
C LEU A 25 -6.56 8.92 3.91
N GLU A 26 -5.80 10.01 3.80
CA GLU A 26 -4.91 10.45 4.87
C GLU A 26 -5.70 10.87 6.12
N GLN A 27 -6.77 11.66 5.95
CA GLN A 27 -7.61 12.11 7.05
C GLN A 27 -8.27 10.94 7.77
N GLU A 28 -8.65 9.91 7.04
CA GLU A 28 -9.26 8.70 7.60
C GLU A 28 -8.21 7.68 8.06
N LYS A 29 -6.94 8.05 8.00
CA LYS A 29 -5.81 7.22 8.45
C LYS A 29 -5.67 5.90 7.68
N VAL A 30 -6.18 5.86 6.46
CA VAL A 30 -6.00 4.71 5.57
C VAL A 30 -4.58 4.69 5.03
N ILE A 31 -4.00 5.85 4.81
CA ILE A 31 -2.61 6.00 4.40
C ILE A 31 -1.89 6.94 5.35
N SER A 32 -0.57 6.79 5.44
CA SER A 32 0.27 7.58 6.35
C SER A 32 1.49 8.10 5.61
N PRO A 33 1.47 9.36 5.16
CA PRO A 33 2.66 9.95 4.58
C PRO A 33 3.71 10.20 5.66
N ILE A 34 4.95 10.36 5.25
CA ILE A 34 6.02 10.84 6.12
C ILE A 34 6.30 12.30 5.79
N VAL A 35 6.82 13.04 6.77
CA VAL A 35 7.16 14.44 6.59
C VAL A 35 8.67 14.60 6.71
N ARG A 36 9.30 15.16 5.67
CA ARG A 36 10.73 15.49 5.66
C ARG A 36 10.89 16.90 5.12
N ARG A 37 11.59 17.75 5.87
CA ARG A 37 11.85 19.15 5.47
C ARG A 37 10.55 19.89 5.12
N SER A 38 9.52 19.70 5.96
CA SER A 38 8.20 20.34 5.79
C SER A 38 7.45 19.87 4.53
N GLU A 39 7.88 18.77 3.91
CA GLU A 39 7.25 18.21 2.72
C GLU A 39 6.69 16.82 3.03
N LYS A 40 5.45 16.57 2.57
CA LYS A 40 4.84 15.26 2.69
C LYS A 40 5.34 14.35 1.58
N LEU A 41 5.81 13.18 1.96
CA LEU A 41 6.28 12.15 1.04
C LEU A 41 5.51 10.85 1.30
N TYR A 42 5.22 10.14 0.23
CA TYR A 42 4.45 8.90 0.29
C TYR A 42 5.36 7.72 -0.04
N PRO A 43 5.66 6.86 0.95
CA PRO A 43 6.41 5.63 0.69
C PRO A 43 5.67 4.75 -0.31
N MET A 44 6.40 3.89 -1.02
CA MET A 44 5.79 3.08 -2.08
C MET A 44 4.72 2.13 -1.57
N ASP A 45 4.81 1.64 -0.34
CA ASP A 45 3.76 0.83 0.25
C ASP A 45 2.47 1.63 0.46
N GLN A 46 2.59 2.94 0.76
CA GLN A 46 1.44 3.83 0.88
C GLN A 46 0.85 4.18 -0.49
N VAL A 47 1.70 4.34 -1.50
CA VAL A 47 1.25 4.55 -2.88
C VAL A 47 0.43 3.34 -3.35
N ASP A 48 0.88 2.14 -3.03
CA ASP A 48 0.15 0.92 -3.35
C ASP A 48 -1.22 0.89 -2.66
N ARG A 49 -1.28 1.33 -1.40
CA ARG A 49 -2.56 1.43 -0.67
C ARG A 49 -3.53 2.39 -1.35
N VAL A 50 -3.05 3.52 -1.86
CA VAL A 50 -3.88 4.48 -2.62
C VAL A 50 -4.46 3.80 -3.86
N ARG A 51 -3.62 3.09 -4.60
CA ARG A 51 -4.04 2.42 -5.83
C ARG A 51 -5.12 1.36 -5.56
N VAL A 52 -4.91 0.54 -4.55
CA VAL A 52 -5.87 -0.53 -4.20
C VAL A 52 -7.15 0.07 -3.61
N ALA A 53 -7.04 1.11 -2.77
CA ALA A 53 -8.22 1.79 -2.23
C ALA A 53 -9.07 2.39 -3.34
N HIS A 54 -8.44 2.99 -4.34
CA HIS A 54 -9.15 3.57 -5.48
C HIS A 54 -9.94 2.48 -6.25
N LEU A 55 -9.29 1.35 -6.50
CA LEU A 55 -9.95 0.22 -7.15
C LEU A 55 -11.18 -0.25 -6.34
N LEU A 56 -11.02 -0.42 -5.05
CA LEU A 56 -12.10 -0.92 -4.19
C LEU A 56 -13.25 0.08 -4.09
N ILE A 57 -12.94 1.34 -3.86
CA ILE A 57 -13.97 2.36 -3.58
C ILE A 57 -14.63 2.83 -4.88
N GLU A 58 -13.82 3.25 -5.86
CA GLU A 58 -14.34 3.90 -7.06
C GLU A 58 -14.82 2.92 -8.14
N GLU A 59 -14.14 1.79 -8.28
CA GLU A 59 -14.50 0.83 -9.33
C GLU A 59 -15.39 -0.29 -8.82
N MET A 60 -15.22 -0.73 -7.58
CA MET A 60 -15.99 -1.84 -7.02
C MET A 60 -17.11 -1.41 -6.08
N GLY A 61 -17.19 -0.11 -5.76
CA GLY A 61 -18.26 0.41 -4.92
C GLY A 61 -18.17 0.03 -3.45
N VAL A 62 -16.98 -0.38 -2.99
CA VAL A 62 -16.77 -0.69 -1.58
C VAL A 62 -16.71 0.62 -0.79
N ASN A 63 -17.32 0.67 0.39
CA ASN A 63 -17.22 1.86 1.23
C ASN A 63 -15.84 1.96 1.87
N LEU A 64 -15.54 3.12 2.45
CA LEU A 64 -14.21 3.39 3.00
C LEU A 64 -13.83 2.39 4.10
N GLU A 65 -14.76 2.07 4.98
CA GLU A 65 -14.52 1.12 6.07
C GLU A 65 -14.21 -0.28 5.52
N GLY A 66 -14.96 -0.70 4.51
CA GLY A 66 -14.71 -1.98 3.85
C GLY A 66 -13.37 -2.02 3.14
N ALA A 67 -13.00 -0.92 2.49
CA ALA A 67 -11.71 -0.81 1.83
C ALA A 67 -10.55 -0.91 2.83
N GLU A 68 -10.70 -0.28 4.00
CA GLU A 68 -9.69 -0.34 5.06
C GLU A 68 -9.49 -1.77 5.56
N VAL A 69 -10.60 -2.49 5.80
CA VAL A 69 -10.55 -3.89 6.21
C VAL A 69 -9.88 -4.75 5.13
N ALA A 70 -10.27 -4.56 3.87
CA ALA A 70 -9.70 -5.32 2.76
C ALA A 70 -8.20 -5.08 2.60
N LEU A 71 -7.76 -3.83 2.76
CA LEU A 71 -6.33 -3.49 2.71
C LEU A 71 -5.55 -4.18 3.82
N HIS A 72 -6.10 -4.17 5.03
CA HIS A 72 -5.46 -4.83 6.16
C HIS A 72 -5.33 -6.34 5.94
N MET A 73 -6.39 -6.97 5.47
CA MET A 73 -6.39 -8.40 5.15
C MET A 73 -5.38 -8.73 4.05
N ARG A 74 -5.31 -7.89 3.03
CA ARG A 74 -4.34 -8.05 1.94
C ARG A 74 -2.91 -8.03 2.46
N GLU A 75 -2.60 -7.10 3.35
CA GLU A 75 -1.27 -7.00 3.95
C GLU A 75 -0.92 -8.21 4.79
N GLN A 76 -1.90 -8.74 5.54
CA GLN A 76 -1.70 -9.98 6.30
C GLN A 76 -1.44 -11.17 5.38
N MET A 77 -2.17 -11.27 4.27
CA MET A 77 -1.96 -12.33 3.29
C MET A 77 -0.58 -12.28 2.67
N ILE A 78 -0.11 -11.07 2.33
CA ILE A 78 1.24 -10.88 1.77
C ILE A 78 2.30 -11.29 2.78
N ALA A 79 2.13 -10.91 4.05
CA ALA A 79 3.06 -11.27 5.12
C ALA A 79 3.11 -12.79 5.33
N MET A 80 1.95 -13.44 5.32
CA MET A 80 1.86 -14.90 5.46
C MET A 80 2.52 -15.61 4.29
N GLN A 81 2.31 -15.12 3.07
CA GLN A 81 2.92 -15.69 1.88
C GLN A 81 4.45 -15.60 1.95
N ARG A 82 4.95 -14.47 2.43
CA ARG A 82 6.41 -14.27 2.60
C ARG A 82 6.97 -15.27 3.61
N GLN A 83 6.29 -15.43 4.75
CA GLN A 83 6.70 -16.37 5.78
C GLN A 83 6.71 -17.81 5.24
N PHE A 84 5.67 -18.17 4.48
CA PHE A 84 5.57 -19.49 3.87
C PHE A 84 6.74 -19.76 2.92
N ASN A 85 7.07 -18.77 2.10
CA ASN A 85 8.19 -18.89 1.17
C ASN A 85 9.52 -19.05 1.89
N GLU A 86 9.71 -18.34 3.01
CA GLU A 86 10.91 -18.48 3.84
C GLU A 86 11.03 -19.89 4.41
N ILE A 87 9.92 -20.47 4.88
CA ILE A 87 9.87 -21.82 5.39
C ILE A 87 10.22 -22.81 4.29
N LEU A 88 9.65 -22.65 3.09
CA LEU A 88 9.97 -23.53 1.96
C LEU A 88 11.45 -23.49 1.60
N GLN A 89 12.05 -22.30 1.60
CA GLN A 89 13.48 -22.16 1.31
C GLN A 89 14.31 -22.85 2.36
N LEU A 90 13.95 -22.73 3.63
CA LEU A 90 14.65 -23.38 4.73
C LEU A 90 14.58 -24.91 4.61
N LEU A 91 13.39 -25.43 4.33
CA LEU A 91 13.21 -26.87 4.12
C LEU A 91 14.01 -27.37 2.91
N GLY A 92 14.04 -26.59 1.83
CA GLY A 92 14.83 -26.94 0.65
C GLY A 92 16.31 -27.07 0.97
N ARG A 93 16.85 -26.18 1.81
CA ARG A 93 18.26 -26.27 2.24
C ARG A 93 18.51 -27.50 3.07
N GLU A 94 17.59 -27.82 3.99
CA GLU A 94 17.76 -29.01 4.83
C GLU A 94 17.72 -30.30 4.00
N LEU A 95 16.86 -30.35 2.99
CA LEU A 95 16.74 -31.53 2.15
C LEU A 95 17.93 -31.75 1.20
N LYS A 96 18.69 -30.69 0.93
CA LYS A 96 19.86 -30.76 0.03
C LYS A 96 21.17 -31.13 0.72
N LYS A 97 21.17 -31.26 2.00
CA LYS A 97 22.39 -31.65 2.74
C LYS A 97 22.77 -33.08 2.48
#